data_b2edf71487abf39c622303cd4f2be13a
#
_entry.id   b2edf71487abf39c622303cd4f2be13a
#
_cell.length_a   1.000
_cell.length_b   1.000
_cell.length_c   1.000
_cell.angle_alpha   90.00
_cell.angle_beta   90.00
_cell.angle_gamma   90.00
#
_symmetry.space_group_name_H-M   'P 1'
#
loop_
_entity.id
_entity.type
_entity.pdbx_description
1 polymer ?
#
loop_
_entity_poly.entity_id
_entity_poly.type
_entity_poly.pdbx_seq_one_letter_code
_entity_poly.pdbx_strand_id
1 'polypeptide(L)'
;MGMTMTQKILAKHAGVDSVKAGDLINCRLDLVMANDITAPPSIAEFKRIGVPVFDKEKIVLVPDHFQPAKDIKSAGLAKIVRDFAHENGIVNYFEQGRVGIEHALLPEKGLVGPGMVTIGADSHTCTYGALGGFSTGVGSTDLGVAMATGEAWFKVPDAIKVVLTGTKPEDITGKDVILTLIGMIGVDGALYQSLEFTGQGVHSLSMTDRFTIANMAIEAGGKNGIFPVDEKTIAYIEGRYHKPFDAVEADEDAHYSRVVEIDLSSMKPVVSFPHLPENTKVIGTFGEIKIDQVVIGSCTNGRLEDLAIAARIFKGHKVHPNVRCIVIPATPTIYLQAMHAGFIETFIDAGCAVSTPTCGPCLGGYMGILSNGEKCVSTTNRNFIGRMGPTDSEIYLAGPQVAAASAILGRIAVPKEVK
;
A
#
# COMPACT_ATOMS: atom_id res chain seq x y z
N MET A 1 -27.21 -7.37 -17.61
CA MET A 1 -25.74 -7.42 -17.68
C MET A 1 -25.28 -7.42 -16.24
N GLY A 2 -24.56 -8.44 -15.84
CA GLY A 2 -24.06 -8.57 -14.49
C GLY A 2 -23.05 -7.50 -14.12
N MET A 3 -22.92 -7.25 -12.85
CA MET A 3 -22.01 -6.24 -12.29
C MET A 3 -20.76 -6.87 -11.69
N THR A 4 -19.63 -6.19 -11.83
CA THR A 4 -18.38 -6.50 -11.12
C THR A 4 -18.50 -6.18 -9.62
N MET A 5 -17.56 -6.65 -8.79
CA MET A 5 -17.53 -6.30 -7.37
C MET A 5 -17.55 -4.78 -7.15
N THR A 6 -16.69 -4.07 -7.87
CA THR A 6 -16.60 -2.60 -7.80
C THR A 6 -17.91 -1.93 -8.17
N GLN A 7 -18.57 -2.36 -9.25
CA GLN A 7 -19.85 -1.79 -9.67
C GLN A 7 -20.95 -2.00 -8.64
N LYS A 8 -21.04 -3.18 -8.02
CA LYS A 8 -22.02 -3.46 -6.95
C LYS A 8 -21.83 -2.57 -5.73
N ILE A 9 -20.57 -2.40 -5.29
CA ILE A 9 -20.26 -1.54 -4.15
C ILE A 9 -20.65 -0.09 -4.45
N LEU A 10 -20.28 0.42 -5.64
CA LEU A 10 -20.60 1.78 -6.06
C LEU A 10 -22.09 2.01 -6.24
N ALA A 11 -22.83 1.06 -6.86
CA ALA A 11 -24.29 1.13 -7.02
C ALA A 11 -25.00 1.26 -5.66
N LYS A 12 -24.61 0.42 -4.69
CA LYS A 12 -25.16 0.47 -3.32
C LYS A 12 -24.94 1.85 -2.66
N HIS A 13 -23.75 2.43 -2.80
CA HIS A 13 -23.40 3.72 -2.18
C HIS A 13 -23.99 4.92 -2.94
N ALA A 14 -24.31 4.75 -4.22
CA ALA A 14 -25.06 5.72 -5.00
C ALA A 14 -26.58 5.61 -4.76
N GLY A 15 -27.07 4.56 -4.09
CA GLY A 15 -28.49 4.33 -3.85
C GLY A 15 -29.28 3.95 -5.10
N VAL A 16 -28.61 3.26 -6.05
CA VAL A 16 -29.21 2.78 -7.30
C VAL A 16 -29.07 1.26 -7.42
N ASP A 17 -29.99 0.64 -8.18
CA ASP A 17 -30.00 -0.83 -8.33
C ASP A 17 -28.82 -1.35 -9.15
N SER A 18 -28.34 -0.57 -10.12
CA SER A 18 -27.23 -0.98 -10.98
C SER A 18 -26.50 0.22 -11.57
N VAL A 19 -25.23 -0.02 -11.92
CA VAL A 19 -24.39 0.93 -12.66
C VAL A 19 -23.59 0.19 -13.73
N LYS A 20 -23.11 0.91 -14.71
CA LYS A 20 -22.21 0.38 -15.75
C LYS A 20 -20.96 1.26 -15.88
N ALA A 21 -19.91 0.70 -16.44
CA ALA A 21 -18.69 1.45 -16.72
C ALA A 21 -18.99 2.72 -17.52
N GLY A 22 -18.42 3.85 -17.06
CA GLY A 22 -18.62 5.17 -17.66
C GLY A 22 -19.75 6.00 -17.05
N ASP A 23 -20.67 5.43 -16.27
CA ASP A 23 -21.70 6.21 -15.58
C ASP A 23 -21.08 7.19 -14.60
N LEU A 24 -21.67 8.40 -14.52
CA LEU A 24 -21.32 9.39 -13.50
C LEU A 24 -22.31 9.28 -12.36
N ILE A 25 -21.80 8.99 -11.18
CA ILE A 25 -22.60 8.77 -9.97
C ILE A 25 -22.05 9.59 -8.80
N ASN A 26 -22.90 9.90 -7.84
CA ASN A 26 -22.50 10.43 -6.54
C ASN A 26 -22.66 9.35 -5.47
N CYS A 27 -21.61 9.06 -4.71
CA CYS A 27 -21.59 8.01 -3.71
C CYS A 27 -21.44 8.60 -2.31
N ARG A 28 -22.19 8.05 -1.37
CA ARG A 28 -21.92 8.25 0.06
C ARG A 28 -20.63 7.57 0.46
N LEU A 29 -19.87 8.22 1.34
CA LEU A 29 -18.58 7.73 1.79
C LEU A 29 -18.69 7.11 3.19
N ASP A 30 -18.00 5.99 3.39
CA ASP A 30 -17.87 5.36 4.70
C ASP A 30 -16.68 5.90 5.48
N LEU A 31 -15.61 6.32 4.78
CA LEU A 31 -14.42 6.87 5.38
C LEU A 31 -13.70 7.85 4.45
N VAL A 32 -13.17 8.91 5.04
CA VAL A 32 -12.35 9.94 4.36
C VAL A 32 -11.03 10.07 5.12
N MET A 33 -9.88 9.92 4.44
CA MET A 33 -8.58 9.83 5.08
C MET A 33 -7.58 10.82 4.48
N ALA A 34 -6.75 11.44 5.35
CA ALA A 34 -5.62 12.27 4.95
C ALA A 34 -4.44 12.17 5.91
N ASN A 35 -3.24 12.46 5.39
CA ASN A 35 -1.98 12.48 6.11
C ASN A 35 -1.40 13.89 6.27
N ASP A 36 -0.22 14.01 6.87
CA ASP A 36 0.43 15.30 7.14
C ASP A 36 0.91 16.07 5.89
N ILE A 37 0.92 15.44 4.72
CA ILE A 37 1.20 16.11 3.44
C ILE A 37 -0.09 16.61 2.81
N THR A 38 -1.12 15.79 2.80
CA THR A 38 -2.34 15.99 2.01
C THR A 38 -3.48 16.62 2.81
N ALA A 39 -3.51 16.44 4.14
CA ALA A 39 -4.52 17.09 4.97
C ALA A 39 -4.42 18.62 4.98
N PRO A 40 -3.25 19.27 5.09
CA PRO A 40 -3.20 20.75 5.11
C PRO A 40 -3.88 21.42 3.90
N PRO A 41 -3.61 21.05 2.62
CA PRO A 41 -4.34 21.61 1.49
C PRO A 41 -5.83 21.20 1.49
N SER A 42 -6.19 19.98 1.91
CA SER A 42 -7.60 19.56 2.01
C SER A 42 -8.36 20.36 3.06
N ILE A 43 -7.74 20.63 4.22
CA ILE A 43 -8.29 21.47 5.28
C ILE A 43 -8.50 22.91 4.80
N ALA A 44 -7.57 23.44 3.99
CA ALA A 44 -7.71 24.77 3.42
C ALA A 44 -8.95 24.87 2.52
N GLU A 45 -9.17 23.88 1.65
CA GLU A 45 -10.37 23.83 0.80
C GLU A 45 -11.65 23.60 1.61
N PHE A 46 -11.62 22.70 2.60
CA PHE A 46 -12.74 22.51 3.52
C PHE A 46 -13.14 23.81 4.23
N LYS A 47 -12.17 24.56 4.77
CA LYS A 47 -12.45 25.84 5.48
C LYS A 47 -13.07 26.90 4.54
N ARG A 48 -12.78 26.86 3.23
CA ARG A 48 -13.40 27.77 2.25
C ARG A 48 -14.90 27.50 2.02
N ILE A 49 -15.34 26.25 2.25
CA ILE A 49 -16.76 25.88 2.12
C ILE A 49 -17.57 26.46 3.31
N GLY A 50 -16.97 26.55 4.49
CA GLY A 50 -17.56 27.22 5.64
C GLY A 50 -18.69 26.46 6.33
N VAL A 51 -18.68 25.12 6.27
CA VAL A 51 -19.66 24.26 6.95
C VAL A 51 -18.94 23.34 7.95
N PRO A 52 -19.66 22.73 8.93
CA PRO A 52 -19.06 21.73 9.81
C PRO A 52 -18.67 20.46 9.02
N VAL A 53 -17.79 19.64 9.62
CA VAL A 53 -17.48 18.31 9.08
C VAL A 53 -18.74 17.44 9.05
N PHE A 54 -18.88 16.62 8.00
CA PHE A 54 -20.08 15.79 7.81
C PHE A 54 -20.25 14.74 8.92
N ASP A 55 -19.15 14.14 9.36
CA ASP A 55 -19.13 13.14 10.42
C ASP A 55 -17.71 13.00 10.99
N LYS A 56 -17.53 13.36 12.25
CA LYS A 56 -16.25 13.30 12.95
C LYS A 56 -15.70 11.89 13.17
N GLU A 57 -16.53 10.84 13.08
CA GLU A 57 -16.14 9.44 13.23
C GLU A 57 -15.69 8.83 11.90
N LYS A 58 -16.07 9.44 10.78
CA LYS A 58 -15.74 8.98 9.43
C LYS A 58 -14.56 9.72 8.80
N ILE A 59 -13.98 10.70 9.49
CA ILE A 59 -12.75 11.36 9.06
C ILE A 59 -11.58 10.77 9.84
N VAL A 60 -10.52 10.38 9.11
CA VAL A 60 -9.30 9.81 9.67
C VAL A 60 -8.11 10.68 9.28
N LEU A 61 -7.32 11.09 10.28
CA LEU A 61 -6.13 11.92 10.09
C LEU A 61 -4.89 11.20 10.65
N VAL A 62 -3.94 10.90 9.78
CA VAL A 62 -2.75 10.11 10.11
C VAL A 62 -1.49 10.85 9.66
N PRO A 63 -0.84 11.64 10.53
CA PRO A 63 0.43 12.29 10.19
C PRO A 63 1.59 11.29 10.24
N ASP A 64 1.80 10.49 9.19
CA ASP A 64 2.76 9.39 9.14
C ASP A 64 3.96 9.62 8.20
N HIS A 65 3.94 10.68 7.39
CA HIS A 65 4.98 10.91 6.38
C HIS A 65 6.22 11.59 6.95
N PHE A 66 6.04 12.58 7.83
CA PHE A 66 7.14 13.40 8.40
C PHE A 66 7.26 13.27 9.92
N GLN A 67 6.78 12.19 10.50
CA GLN A 67 6.85 11.97 11.94
C GLN A 67 7.91 10.91 12.34
N PRO A 68 8.69 11.17 13.37
CA PRO A 68 8.89 12.47 14.09
C PRO A 68 9.31 13.58 13.11
N ALA A 69 8.82 14.81 13.35
CA ALA A 69 9.05 15.92 12.43
C ALA A 69 10.55 16.17 12.18
N LYS A 70 10.96 16.12 10.89
CA LYS A 70 12.37 16.28 10.48
C LYS A 70 12.86 17.72 10.48
N ASP A 71 11.96 18.68 10.38
CA ASP A 71 12.23 20.11 10.31
C ASP A 71 11.04 20.96 10.80
N ILE A 72 11.23 22.28 10.90
CA ILE A 72 10.20 23.23 11.35
C ILE A 72 8.97 23.21 10.44
N LYS A 73 9.16 23.05 9.12
CA LYS A 73 8.06 23.00 8.16
C LYS A 73 7.20 21.75 8.40
N SER A 74 7.81 20.60 8.56
CA SER A 74 7.13 19.33 8.85
C SER A 74 6.36 19.39 10.18
N ALA A 75 6.96 20.01 11.20
CA ALA A 75 6.30 20.24 12.49
C ALA A 75 5.08 21.17 12.33
N GLY A 76 5.17 22.18 11.47
CA GLY A 76 4.06 23.06 11.14
C GLY A 76 2.90 22.34 10.45
N LEU A 77 3.20 21.44 9.48
CA LEU A 77 2.17 20.64 8.82
C LEU A 77 1.45 19.71 9.81
N ALA A 78 2.19 19.00 10.66
CA ALA A 78 1.61 18.15 11.70
C ALA A 78 0.74 18.96 12.68
N LYS A 79 1.16 20.19 13.03
CA LYS A 79 0.37 21.09 13.89
C LYS A 79 -0.96 21.47 13.24
N ILE A 80 -0.98 21.78 11.93
CA ILE A 80 -2.23 22.09 11.20
C ILE A 80 -3.22 20.93 11.31
N VAL A 81 -2.75 19.70 11.12
CA VAL A 81 -3.58 18.49 11.19
C VAL A 81 -4.12 18.28 12.61
N ARG A 82 -3.28 18.44 13.62
CA ARG A 82 -3.64 18.32 15.03
C ARG A 82 -4.67 19.36 15.44
N ASP A 83 -4.43 20.63 15.13
CA ASP A 83 -5.33 21.72 15.47
C ASP A 83 -6.70 21.50 14.84
N PHE A 84 -6.75 21.13 13.56
CA PHE A 84 -7.99 20.81 12.87
C PHE A 84 -8.74 19.63 13.51
N ALA A 85 -8.01 18.56 13.87
CA ALA A 85 -8.60 17.42 14.56
C ALA A 85 -9.27 17.82 15.88
N HIS A 86 -8.60 18.64 16.67
CA HIS A 86 -9.11 19.12 17.95
C HIS A 86 -10.28 20.10 17.76
N GLU A 87 -10.16 21.07 16.86
CA GLU A 87 -11.20 22.06 16.55
C GLU A 87 -12.52 21.41 16.13
N ASN A 88 -12.46 20.31 15.39
CA ASN A 88 -13.63 19.62 14.85
C ASN A 88 -14.00 18.34 15.62
N GLY A 89 -13.28 18.03 16.70
CA GLY A 89 -13.54 16.83 17.51
C GLY A 89 -13.38 15.52 16.72
N ILE A 90 -12.44 15.46 15.76
CA ILE A 90 -12.19 14.26 14.95
C ILE A 90 -11.75 13.11 15.88
N VAL A 91 -12.50 12.01 15.84
CA VAL A 91 -12.28 10.86 16.72
C VAL A 91 -11.04 10.06 16.30
N ASN A 92 -10.84 9.89 15.00
CA ASN A 92 -9.79 9.07 14.44
C ASN A 92 -8.57 9.93 14.04
N TYR A 93 -7.95 10.57 15.02
CA TYR A 93 -6.69 11.28 14.89
C TYR A 93 -5.57 10.50 15.60
N PHE A 94 -4.49 10.24 14.91
CA PHE A 94 -3.36 9.45 15.42
C PHE A 94 -2.10 10.32 15.59
N GLU A 95 -1.84 10.80 16.80
CA GLU A 95 -0.66 11.59 17.14
C GLU A 95 0.61 10.72 17.18
N GLN A 96 1.78 11.37 17.08
CA GLN A 96 3.09 10.73 17.23
C GLN A 96 3.14 9.80 18.46
N GLY A 97 3.71 8.62 18.30
CA GLY A 97 3.72 7.54 19.30
C GLY A 97 2.54 6.57 19.17
N ARG A 98 1.42 7.01 18.57
CA ARG A 98 0.27 6.17 18.21
C ARG A 98 0.08 6.06 16.70
N VAL A 99 0.78 6.90 15.94
CA VAL A 99 0.76 6.89 14.48
C VAL A 99 1.47 5.67 13.92
N GLY A 100 0.91 5.10 12.88
CA GLY A 100 1.53 4.10 12.02
C GLY A 100 1.33 4.51 10.57
N ILE A 101 1.95 3.83 9.62
CA ILE A 101 1.73 4.07 8.20
C ILE A 101 0.24 3.82 7.90
N GLU A 102 -0.44 4.84 7.40
CA GLU A 102 -1.91 4.90 7.27
C GLU A 102 -2.52 3.65 6.64
N HIS A 103 -1.92 3.13 5.55
CA HIS A 103 -2.44 1.95 4.84
C HIS A 103 -2.18 0.60 5.55
N ALA A 104 -1.43 0.58 6.63
CA ALA A 104 -1.34 -0.54 7.55
C ALA A 104 -2.15 -0.28 8.83
N LEU A 105 -2.17 0.97 9.30
CA LEU A 105 -2.84 1.36 10.54
C LEU A 105 -4.38 1.23 10.44
N LEU A 106 -4.99 1.70 9.35
CA LEU A 106 -6.46 1.67 9.24
C LEU A 106 -7.03 0.25 9.26
N PRO A 107 -6.48 -0.72 8.49
CA PRO A 107 -6.89 -2.12 8.62
C PRO A 107 -6.63 -2.71 10.01
N GLU A 108 -5.49 -2.39 10.63
CA GLU A 108 -5.15 -2.87 11.99
C GLU A 108 -6.15 -2.38 13.03
N LYS A 109 -6.63 -1.14 12.89
CA LYS A 109 -7.60 -0.51 13.79
C LYS A 109 -9.06 -0.85 13.46
N GLY A 110 -9.31 -1.66 12.42
CA GLY A 110 -10.67 -1.99 12.01
C GLY A 110 -11.49 -0.79 11.52
N LEU A 111 -10.84 0.24 10.99
CA LEU A 111 -11.50 1.42 10.45
C LEU A 111 -12.03 1.21 9.04
N VAL A 112 -11.46 0.24 8.33
CA VAL A 112 -11.83 -0.15 6.96
C VAL A 112 -12.20 -1.63 6.93
N GLY A 113 -13.15 -1.99 6.06
CA GLY A 113 -13.66 -3.35 5.97
C GLY A 113 -14.38 -3.63 4.65
N PRO A 114 -14.96 -4.83 4.51
CA PRO A 114 -15.62 -5.26 3.28
C PRO A 114 -16.78 -4.35 2.87
N GLY A 115 -16.95 -4.16 1.57
CA GLY A 115 -18.06 -3.42 0.98
C GLY A 115 -18.05 -1.91 1.21
N MET A 116 -17.06 -1.35 1.91
CA MET A 116 -16.95 0.10 2.16
C MET A 116 -16.52 0.85 0.90
N VAL A 117 -16.95 2.11 0.79
CA VAL A 117 -16.38 3.13 -0.12
C VAL A 117 -15.51 4.08 0.70
N THR A 118 -14.20 4.00 0.49
CA THR A 118 -13.19 4.79 1.20
C THR A 118 -12.39 5.65 0.24
N ILE A 119 -12.24 6.93 0.53
CA ILE A 119 -11.33 7.80 -0.20
C ILE A 119 -10.23 8.35 0.69
N GLY A 120 -9.08 8.59 0.11
CA GLY A 120 -7.97 9.26 0.78
C GLY A 120 -7.26 10.21 -0.18
N ALA A 121 -6.65 11.26 0.36
CA ALA A 121 -5.78 12.11 -0.44
C ALA A 121 -4.38 11.52 -0.63
N ASP A 122 -4.27 10.20 -0.55
CA ASP A 122 -3.08 9.42 -0.88
C ASP A 122 -3.40 8.42 -1.99
N SER A 123 -2.48 8.28 -2.95
CA SER A 123 -2.69 7.39 -4.11
C SER A 123 -2.79 5.92 -3.74
N HIS A 124 -2.17 5.48 -2.64
CA HIS A 124 -2.20 4.09 -2.19
C HIS A 124 -3.42 3.74 -1.30
N THR A 125 -4.41 4.63 -1.22
CA THR A 125 -5.71 4.35 -0.58
C THR A 125 -6.39 3.10 -1.16
N CYS A 126 -6.06 2.70 -2.39
CA CYS A 126 -6.51 1.45 -3.02
C CYS A 126 -6.15 0.18 -2.22
N THR A 127 -5.24 0.25 -1.25
CA THR A 127 -4.81 -0.85 -0.37
C THR A 127 -5.99 -1.59 0.29
N TYR A 128 -7.06 -0.89 0.63
CA TYR A 128 -8.18 -1.49 1.38
C TYR A 128 -9.07 -2.39 0.53
N GLY A 129 -8.88 -2.41 -0.80
CA GLY A 129 -9.47 -3.42 -1.66
C GLY A 129 -9.03 -4.85 -1.33
N ALA A 130 -7.92 -5.04 -0.62
CA ALA A 130 -7.53 -6.31 -0.04
C ALA A 130 -8.56 -6.91 0.92
N LEU A 131 -9.42 -6.06 1.51
CA LEU A 131 -10.54 -6.44 2.39
C LEU A 131 -11.89 -6.53 1.66
N GLY A 132 -11.92 -6.38 0.33
CA GLY A 132 -13.17 -6.42 -0.44
C GLY A 132 -13.96 -5.11 -0.41
N GLY A 133 -13.31 -3.95 -0.19
CA GLY A 133 -13.89 -2.62 -0.30
C GLY A 133 -13.49 -1.91 -1.60
N PHE A 134 -14.28 -0.93 -2.04
CA PHE A 134 -13.82 0.03 -3.05
C PHE A 134 -13.10 1.18 -2.35
N SER A 135 -11.82 1.31 -2.61
CA SER A 135 -10.99 2.35 -2.01
C SER A 135 -10.08 2.97 -3.05
N THR A 136 -9.97 4.30 -3.05
CA THR A 136 -9.22 4.99 -4.10
C THR A 136 -8.65 6.33 -3.63
N GLY A 137 -7.51 6.72 -4.24
CA GLY A 137 -6.92 8.04 -4.06
C GLY A 137 -7.69 9.12 -4.81
N VAL A 138 -7.82 10.30 -4.18
CA VAL A 138 -8.41 11.50 -4.76
C VAL A 138 -7.51 12.72 -4.54
N GLY A 139 -7.80 13.82 -5.22
CA GLY A 139 -7.10 15.09 -5.00
C GLY A 139 -7.46 15.73 -3.65
N SER A 140 -6.56 16.57 -3.12
CA SER A 140 -6.80 17.27 -1.86
C SER A 140 -8.03 18.18 -1.90
N THR A 141 -8.38 18.74 -3.04
CA THR A 141 -9.60 19.54 -3.22
C THR A 141 -10.85 18.68 -3.07
N ASP A 142 -10.89 17.53 -3.76
CA ASP A 142 -12.02 16.59 -3.65
C ASP A 142 -12.18 16.08 -2.21
N LEU A 143 -11.05 15.82 -1.53
CA LEU A 143 -11.08 15.41 -0.13
C LEU A 143 -11.63 16.50 0.79
N GLY A 144 -11.28 17.76 0.55
CA GLY A 144 -11.82 18.91 1.30
C GLY A 144 -13.34 19.01 1.16
N VAL A 145 -13.86 18.80 -0.05
CA VAL A 145 -15.31 18.72 -0.31
C VAL A 145 -15.92 17.52 0.39
N ALA A 146 -15.29 16.35 0.31
CA ALA A 146 -15.79 15.14 0.94
C ALA A 146 -15.84 15.24 2.48
N MET A 147 -14.90 15.94 3.12
CA MET A 147 -14.96 16.23 4.57
C MET A 147 -16.17 17.08 4.95
N ALA A 148 -16.67 17.91 4.04
CA ALA A 148 -17.84 18.75 4.25
C ALA A 148 -19.17 18.03 3.96
N THR A 149 -19.21 17.17 2.93
CA THR A 149 -20.44 16.59 2.36
C THR A 149 -20.67 15.14 2.74
N GLY A 150 -19.61 14.36 3.00
CA GLY A 150 -19.68 12.91 3.15
C GLY A 150 -19.93 12.17 1.83
N GLU A 151 -19.75 12.83 0.70
CA GLU A 151 -20.00 12.30 -0.63
C GLU A 151 -18.85 12.59 -1.59
N ALA A 152 -18.73 11.75 -2.62
CA ALA A 152 -17.83 11.99 -3.74
C ALA A 152 -18.46 11.49 -5.05
N TRP A 153 -18.19 12.19 -6.13
CA TRP A 153 -18.58 11.74 -7.45
C TRP A 153 -17.53 10.78 -8.04
N PHE A 154 -18.02 9.80 -8.79
CA PHE A 154 -17.17 8.86 -9.53
C PHE A 154 -17.70 8.68 -10.95
N LYS A 155 -16.78 8.60 -11.89
CA LYS A 155 -17.06 7.87 -13.13
C LYS A 155 -16.84 6.39 -12.78
N VAL A 156 -17.86 5.56 -12.94
CA VAL A 156 -17.76 4.12 -12.66
C VAL A 156 -16.63 3.53 -13.50
N PRO A 157 -15.60 2.94 -12.89
CA PRO A 157 -14.50 2.35 -13.64
C PRO A 157 -14.95 1.08 -14.37
N ASP A 158 -14.32 0.79 -15.50
CA ASP A 158 -14.32 -0.55 -16.04
C ASP A 158 -13.42 -1.46 -15.19
N ALA A 159 -13.43 -2.76 -15.45
CA ALA A 159 -12.65 -3.70 -14.66
C ALA A 159 -11.82 -4.65 -15.53
N ILE A 160 -10.63 -4.99 -15.02
CA ILE A 160 -9.78 -6.08 -15.52
C ILE A 160 -9.90 -7.24 -14.56
N LYS A 161 -10.22 -8.42 -15.08
CA LYS A 161 -10.24 -9.66 -14.30
C LYS A 161 -8.83 -10.25 -14.24
N VAL A 162 -8.24 -10.35 -13.05
CA VAL A 162 -6.94 -10.98 -12.84
C VAL A 162 -7.16 -12.35 -12.22
N VAL A 163 -6.96 -13.39 -13.03
CA VAL A 163 -7.16 -14.79 -12.62
C VAL A 163 -5.83 -15.36 -12.14
N LEU A 164 -5.75 -15.64 -10.84
CA LEU A 164 -4.61 -16.29 -10.22
C LEU A 164 -4.85 -17.80 -10.15
N THR A 165 -3.95 -18.57 -10.75
CA THR A 165 -3.99 -20.03 -10.74
C THR A 165 -2.80 -20.61 -9.98
N GLY A 166 -2.81 -21.92 -9.73
CA GLY A 166 -1.74 -22.60 -9.02
C GLY A 166 -1.59 -22.18 -7.56
N THR A 167 -0.51 -22.59 -6.93
CA THR A 167 -0.18 -22.28 -5.52
C THR A 167 1.11 -21.48 -5.47
N LYS A 168 1.11 -20.37 -4.74
CA LYS A 168 2.27 -19.49 -4.57
C LYS A 168 3.42 -20.25 -3.88
N PRO A 169 4.65 -20.33 -4.48
CA PRO A 169 5.83 -20.85 -3.83
C PRO A 169 6.21 -20.06 -2.57
N GLU A 170 6.93 -20.68 -1.64
CA GLU A 170 7.33 -20.06 -0.37
C GLU A 170 8.26 -18.86 -0.55
N ASP A 171 9.12 -18.89 -1.57
CA ASP A 171 10.07 -17.82 -1.88
C ASP A 171 9.47 -16.67 -2.72
N ILE A 172 8.16 -16.73 -3.00
CA ILE A 172 7.40 -15.70 -3.70
C ILE A 172 6.52 -14.94 -2.70
N THR A 173 6.41 -13.63 -2.88
CA THR A 173 5.57 -12.73 -2.07
C THR A 173 4.55 -11.99 -2.94
N GLY A 174 3.59 -11.34 -2.31
CA GLY A 174 2.64 -10.46 -3.02
C GLY A 174 3.33 -9.38 -3.85
N LYS A 175 4.54 -8.95 -3.44
CA LYS A 175 5.35 -8.01 -4.22
C LYS A 175 5.76 -8.60 -5.57
N ASP A 176 6.18 -9.84 -5.61
CA ASP A 176 6.55 -10.50 -6.86
C ASP A 176 5.33 -10.62 -7.78
N VAL A 177 4.16 -10.93 -7.22
CA VAL A 177 2.90 -11.06 -7.97
C VAL A 177 2.53 -9.73 -8.63
N ILE A 178 2.49 -8.65 -7.86
CA ILE A 178 2.06 -7.35 -8.41
C ILE A 178 3.10 -6.76 -9.36
N LEU A 179 4.40 -6.90 -9.11
CA LEU A 179 5.44 -6.46 -10.04
C LEU A 179 5.39 -7.26 -11.35
N THR A 180 5.08 -8.55 -11.30
CA THR A 180 4.86 -9.36 -12.50
C THR A 180 3.65 -8.87 -13.28
N LEU A 181 2.53 -8.61 -12.61
CA LEU A 181 1.33 -8.06 -13.25
C LEU A 181 1.63 -6.71 -13.92
N ILE A 182 2.27 -5.77 -13.21
CA ILE A 182 2.63 -4.46 -13.76
C ILE A 182 3.59 -4.62 -14.96
N GLY A 183 4.55 -5.54 -14.88
CA GLY A 183 5.44 -5.88 -15.99
C GLY A 183 4.72 -6.43 -17.23
N MET A 184 3.57 -7.11 -17.04
CA MET A 184 2.76 -7.66 -18.13
C MET A 184 1.85 -6.63 -18.79
N ILE A 185 1.29 -5.68 -18.00
CA ILE A 185 0.25 -4.77 -18.52
C ILE A 185 0.73 -3.33 -18.70
N GLY A 186 1.88 -2.95 -18.09
CA GLY A 186 2.41 -1.59 -18.09
C GLY A 186 1.87 -0.72 -16.95
N VAL A 187 2.52 0.43 -16.72
CA VAL A 187 2.14 1.40 -15.66
C VAL A 187 0.82 2.11 -15.92
N ASP A 188 0.31 2.08 -17.12
CA ASP A 188 -0.99 2.62 -17.54
C ASP A 188 -1.97 1.55 -18.05
N GLY A 189 -1.60 0.26 -17.94
CA GLY A 189 -2.38 -0.86 -18.46
C GLY A 189 -3.74 -1.06 -17.79
N ALA A 190 -3.96 -0.49 -16.62
CA ALA A 190 -5.23 -0.46 -15.90
C ALA A 190 -5.73 0.99 -15.66
N LEU A 191 -5.33 1.93 -16.52
CA LEU A 191 -5.65 3.35 -16.32
C LEU A 191 -7.14 3.57 -16.09
N TYR A 192 -7.48 4.11 -14.91
CA TYR A 192 -8.85 4.37 -14.47
C TYR A 192 -9.75 3.11 -14.40
N GLN A 193 -9.19 1.90 -14.26
CA GLN A 193 -9.95 0.66 -14.14
C GLN A 193 -9.80 0.06 -12.73
N SER A 194 -10.68 -0.87 -12.38
CA SER A 194 -10.54 -1.71 -11.20
C SER A 194 -9.84 -3.02 -11.58
N LEU A 195 -8.86 -3.45 -10.78
CA LEU A 195 -8.27 -4.79 -10.88
C LEU A 195 -9.01 -5.73 -9.94
N GLU A 196 -9.76 -6.69 -10.45
CA GLU A 196 -10.50 -7.68 -9.65
C GLU A 196 -9.77 -9.02 -9.65
N PHE A 197 -9.20 -9.38 -8.50
CA PHE A 197 -8.41 -10.60 -8.32
C PHE A 197 -9.32 -11.79 -8.01
N THR A 198 -9.13 -12.90 -8.73
CA THR A 198 -9.96 -14.09 -8.61
C THR A 198 -9.14 -15.35 -8.92
N GLY A 199 -9.80 -16.51 -8.89
CA GLY A 199 -9.17 -17.80 -9.18
C GLY A 199 -8.67 -18.52 -7.92
N GLN A 200 -8.39 -19.81 -8.07
CA GLN A 200 -7.99 -20.66 -6.94
C GLN A 200 -6.66 -20.24 -6.29
N GLY A 201 -5.78 -19.58 -7.04
CA GLY A 201 -4.50 -19.07 -6.53
C GLY A 201 -4.64 -18.03 -5.42
N VAL A 202 -5.79 -17.30 -5.36
CA VAL A 202 -6.08 -16.31 -4.30
C VAL A 202 -6.02 -16.95 -2.92
N HIS A 203 -6.43 -18.22 -2.78
CA HIS A 203 -6.38 -18.95 -1.50
C HIS A 203 -4.96 -19.24 -1.01
N SER A 204 -3.94 -19.18 -1.87
CA SER A 204 -2.54 -19.35 -1.46
C SER A 204 -1.90 -18.05 -0.96
N LEU A 205 -2.52 -16.89 -1.22
CA LEU A 205 -2.06 -15.58 -0.76
C LEU A 205 -2.42 -15.37 0.70
N SER A 206 -1.47 -14.84 1.50
CA SER A 206 -1.76 -14.30 2.83
C SER A 206 -2.49 -12.96 2.73
N MET A 207 -3.03 -12.44 3.84
CA MET A 207 -3.56 -11.07 3.85
C MET A 207 -2.47 -10.03 3.60
N THR A 208 -1.25 -10.27 4.06
CA THR A 208 -0.09 -9.41 3.76
C THR A 208 0.18 -9.34 2.25
N ASP A 209 0.15 -10.48 1.55
CA ASP A 209 0.27 -10.51 0.09
C ASP A 209 -0.84 -9.69 -0.58
N ARG A 210 -2.10 -9.89 -0.16
CA ARG A 210 -3.26 -9.17 -0.74
C ARG A 210 -3.16 -7.65 -0.52
N PHE A 211 -2.73 -7.22 0.65
CA PHE A 211 -2.51 -5.80 0.93
C PHE A 211 -1.41 -5.22 0.03
N THR A 212 -0.32 -5.93 -0.17
CA THR A 212 0.76 -5.50 -1.07
C THR A 212 0.27 -5.39 -2.52
N ILE A 213 -0.49 -6.37 -2.99
CA ILE A 213 -1.04 -6.41 -4.36
C ILE A 213 -2.04 -5.26 -4.56
N ALA A 214 -3.01 -5.11 -3.65
CA ALA A 214 -4.01 -4.04 -3.72
C ALA A 214 -3.37 -2.64 -3.63
N ASN A 215 -2.37 -2.47 -2.76
CA ASN A 215 -1.61 -1.23 -2.60
C ASN A 215 -1.00 -0.75 -3.91
N MET A 216 -0.41 -1.65 -4.68
CA MET A 216 0.28 -1.32 -5.92
C MET A 216 -0.61 -1.38 -7.18
N ALA A 217 -1.91 -1.54 -7.05
CA ALA A 217 -2.83 -1.45 -8.18
C ALA A 217 -2.75 -0.08 -8.89
N ILE A 218 -2.54 0.99 -8.13
CA ILE A 218 -2.35 2.34 -8.67
C ILE A 218 -1.08 2.46 -9.54
N GLU A 219 -0.08 1.61 -9.33
CA GLU A 219 1.15 1.64 -10.13
C GLU A 219 0.96 1.04 -11.54
N ALA A 220 -0.20 0.42 -11.80
CA ALA A 220 -0.69 0.07 -13.13
C ALA A 220 -1.74 1.09 -13.65
N GLY A 221 -1.93 2.22 -12.96
CA GLY A 221 -2.97 3.22 -13.27
C GLY A 221 -4.36 2.88 -12.71
N GLY A 222 -4.50 1.79 -11.97
CA GLY A 222 -5.77 1.31 -11.44
C GLY A 222 -6.38 2.21 -10.35
N LYS A 223 -7.69 2.36 -10.39
CA LYS A 223 -8.43 3.07 -9.32
C LYS A 223 -8.50 2.25 -8.05
N ASN A 224 -8.56 0.93 -8.18
CA ASN A 224 -8.73 -0.01 -7.07
C ASN A 224 -8.15 -1.37 -7.45
N GLY A 225 -7.66 -2.11 -6.46
CA GLY A 225 -7.33 -3.53 -6.58
C GLY A 225 -8.11 -4.29 -5.53
N ILE A 226 -9.10 -5.08 -5.94
CA ILE A 226 -10.07 -5.69 -5.02
C ILE A 226 -9.98 -7.22 -5.01
N PHE A 227 -10.07 -7.79 -3.81
CA PHE A 227 -10.11 -9.23 -3.55
C PHE A 227 -11.50 -9.65 -3.04
N PRO A 228 -11.93 -10.88 -3.31
CA PRO A 228 -13.12 -11.44 -2.70
C PRO A 228 -12.93 -11.60 -1.18
N VAL A 229 -14.04 -11.51 -0.46
CA VAL A 229 -14.08 -11.73 0.99
C VAL A 229 -14.18 -13.23 1.24
N ASP A 230 -13.08 -13.84 1.67
CA ASP A 230 -13.01 -15.27 2.03
C ASP A 230 -12.70 -15.47 3.52
N GLU A 231 -12.48 -16.72 3.92
CA GLU A 231 -12.18 -17.08 5.29
C GLU A 231 -10.94 -16.37 5.85
N LYS A 232 -9.93 -16.06 5.01
CA LYS A 232 -8.73 -15.31 5.45
C LYS A 232 -9.06 -13.86 5.73
N THR A 233 -9.90 -13.25 4.90
CA THR A 233 -10.37 -11.89 5.12
C THR A 233 -11.20 -11.83 6.41
N ILE A 234 -12.12 -12.79 6.62
CA ILE A 234 -12.94 -12.88 7.83
C ILE A 234 -12.06 -13.03 9.06
N ALA A 235 -11.11 -13.97 9.06
CA ALA A 235 -10.17 -14.17 10.16
C ALA A 235 -9.31 -12.92 10.46
N TYR A 236 -8.93 -12.17 9.41
CA TYR A 236 -8.18 -10.93 9.59
C TYR A 236 -9.00 -9.83 10.25
N ILE A 237 -10.27 -9.64 9.85
CA ILE A 237 -11.14 -8.59 10.40
C ILE A 237 -11.76 -8.97 11.74
N GLU A 238 -11.78 -10.25 12.11
CA GLU A 238 -12.27 -10.72 13.40
C GLU A 238 -11.54 -10.04 14.56
N GLY A 239 -12.29 -9.49 15.50
CA GLY A 239 -11.76 -8.73 16.64
C GLY A 239 -11.20 -7.35 16.30
N ARG A 240 -11.25 -6.92 15.03
CA ARG A 240 -10.82 -5.59 14.56
C ARG A 240 -11.98 -4.77 14.05
N TYR A 241 -12.73 -5.28 13.07
CA TYR A 241 -13.83 -4.58 12.42
C TYR A 241 -15.15 -5.03 13.02
N HIS A 242 -15.89 -4.08 13.61
CA HIS A 242 -17.10 -4.38 14.40
C HIS A 242 -18.40 -3.88 13.74
N LYS A 243 -18.31 -3.32 12.52
CA LYS A 243 -19.50 -2.85 11.80
C LYS A 243 -20.08 -3.99 10.97
N PRO A 244 -21.42 -4.01 10.73
CA PRO A 244 -21.98 -4.90 9.73
C PRO A 244 -21.34 -4.68 8.36
N PHE A 245 -21.15 -5.74 7.59
CA PHE A 245 -20.59 -5.66 6.25
C PHE A 245 -21.28 -6.67 5.31
N ASP A 246 -21.20 -6.38 4.02
CA ASP A 246 -21.61 -7.29 2.98
C ASP A 246 -20.38 -7.79 2.23
N ALA A 247 -20.23 -9.10 2.12
CA ALA A 247 -19.30 -9.73 1.20
C ALA A 247 -19.89 -9.60 -0.22
N VAL A 248 -19.22 -8.84 -1.06
CA VAL A 248 -19.67 -8.58 -2.44
C VAL A 248 -18.89 -9.45 -3.40
N GLU A 249 -19.60 -10.21 -4.23
CA GLU A 249 -19.05 -11.00 -5.31
C GLU A 249 -19.52 -10.46 -6.66
N ALA A 250 -18.71 -10.61 -7.70
CA ALA A 250 -19.11 -10.29 -9.06
C ALA A 250 -20.21 -11.25 -9.56
N ASP A 251 -21.09 -10.77 -10.42
CA ASP A 251 -22.04 -11.65 -11.10
C ASP A 251 -21.31 -12.57 -12.08
N GLU A 252 -21.88 -13.75 -12.37
CA GLU A 252 -21.26 -14.72 -13.29
C GLU A 252 -21.11 -14.14 -14.70
N ASP A 253 -22.06 -13.31 -15.13
CA ASP A 253 -22.08 -12.62 -16.42
C ASP A 253 -21.53 -11.19 -16.35
N ALA A 254 -20.76 -10.84 -15.31
CA ALA A 254 -20.10 -9.55 -15.19
C ALA A 254 -19.16 -9.30 -16.37
N HIS A 255 -19.21 -8.09 -16.91
CA HIS A 255 -18.34 -7.69 -18.01
C HIS A 255 -16.99 -7.20 -17.50
N TYR A 256 -15.92 -7.66 -18.15
CA TYR A 256 -14.55 -7.19 -17.93
C TYR A 256 -13.94 -6.75 -19.26
N SER A 257 -13.23 -5.61 -19.25
CA SER A 257 -12.54 -5.07 -20.43
C SER A 257 -11.39 -5.97 -20.90
N ARG A 258 -10.81 -6.71 -19.95
CA ARG A 258 -9.67 -7.61 -20.18
C ARG A 258 -9.62 -8.70 -19.11
N VAL A 259 -9.09 -9.86 -19.49
CA VAL A 259 -8.73 -10.95 -18.57
C VAL A 259 -7.21 -11.12 -18.61
N VAL A 260 -6.56 -11.18 -17.45
CA VAL A 260 -5.13 -11.46 -17.30
C VAL A 260 -4.99 -12.69 -16.42
N GLU A 261 -4.23 -13.69 -16.85
CA GLU A 261 -3.99 -14.91 -16.10
C GLU A 261 -2.54 -14.96 -15.61
N ILE A 262 -2.34 -15.36 -14.34
CA ILE A 262 -1.03 -15.55 -13.74
C ILE A 262 -1.03 -16.91 -13.02
N ASP A 263 -0.16 -17.82 -13.47
CA ASP A 263 0.12 -19.05 -12.77
C ASP A 263 1.17 -18.81 -11.67
N LEU A 264 0.70 -18.75 -10.42
CA LEU A 264 1.55 -18.51 -9.25
C LEU A 264 2.61 -19.62 -9.08
N SER A 265 2.31 -20.86 -9.48
CA SER A 265 3.21 -22.01 -9.28
C SER A 265 4.49 -21.93 -10.13
N SER A 266 4.45 -21.20 -11.23
CA SER A 266 5.58 -21.00 -12.14
C SER A 266 6.41 -19.75 -11.85
N MET A 267 6.00 -18.93 -10.88
CA MET A 267 6.64 -17.65 -10.57
C MET A 267 8.07 -17.83 -10.04
N LYS A 268 8.88 -16.84 -10.32
CA LYS A 268 10.25 -16.70 -9.80
C LYS A 268 10.40 -15.31 -9.19
N PRO A 269 11.33 -15.13 -8.21
CA PRO A 269 11.60 -13.81 -7.64
C PRO A 269 11.96 -12.80 -8.72
N VAL A 270 11.35 -11.61 -8.63
CA VAL A 270 11.53 -10.53 -9.59
C VAL A 270 12.06 -9.27 -8.94
N VAL A 271 12.60 -8.40 -9.75
CA VAL A 271 12.99 -7.04 -9.38
C VAL A 271 12.55 -6.08 -10.48
N SER A 272 11.96 -4.96 -10.11
CA SER A 272 11.64 -3.90 -11.06
C SER A 272 12.80 -2.90 -11.12
N PHE A 273 13.30 -2.67 -12.32
CA PHE A 273 14.39 -1.76 -12.63
C PHE A 273 13.92 -0.29 -12.63
N PRO A 274 14.84 0.66 -12.36
CA PRO A 274 14.53 2.07 -12.56
C PRO A 274 14.12 2.37 -14.01
N HIS A 275 13.27 3.35 -14.30
CA HIS A 275 12.60 4.25 -13.35
C HIS A 275 11.07 4.11 -13.42
N LEU A 276 10.60 2.90 -13.75
CA LEU A 276 9.17 2.55 -13.81
C LEU A 276 8.94 1.15 -13.22
N PRO A 277 7.85 0.93 -12.47
CA PRO A 277 7.54 -0.39 -11.90
C PRO A 277 7.36 -1.49 -12.96
N GLU A 278 7.01 -1.14 -14.19
CA GLU A 278 6.86 -2.10 -15.32
C GLU A 278 8.19 -2.71 -15.79
N ASN A 279 9.33 -2.09 -15.48
CA ASN A 279 10.65 -2.60 -15.87
C ASN A 279 11.04 -3.86 -15.07
N THR A 280 10.09 -4.75 -14.86
CA THR A 280 10.25 -5.97 -14.04
C THR A 280 11.00 -7.05 -14.79
N LYS A 281 11.99 -7.65 -14.11
CA LYS A 281 12.81 -8.76 -14.63
C LYS A 281 12.95 -9.87 -13.60
N VAL A 282 13.01 -11.10 -14.06
CA VAL A 282 13.32 -12.27 -13.22
C VAL A 282 14.79 -12.18 -12.77
N ILE A 283 15.04 -12.37 -11.48
CA ILE A 283 16.41 -12.34 -10.94
C ILE A 283 17.19 -13.53 -11.48
N GLY A 284 18.42 -13.27 -11.98
CA GLY A 284 19.26 -14.24 -12.65
C GLY A 284 19.19 -14.17 -14.19
N THR A 285 18.37 -13.28 -14.77
CA THR A 285 18.34 -13.04 -16.22
C THR A 285 19.18 -11.82 -16.67
N PHE A 286 19.86 -11.18 -15.73
CA PHE A 286 20.72 -10.00 -15.94
C PHE A 286 22.01 -10.13 -15.15
N GLY A 287 23.01 -9.29 -15.47
CA GLY A 287 24.31 -9.27 -14.79
C GLY A 287 24.25 -8.76 -13.36
N GLU A 288 25.40 -8.81 -12.65
CA GLU A 288 25.54 -8.32 -11.30
C GLU A 288 25.25 -6.81 -11.20
N ILE A 289 24.43 -6.42 -10.24
CA ILE A 289 24.14 -5.01 -9.90
C ILE A 289 24.47 -4.81 -8.42
N LYS A 290 25.56 -4.07 -8.14
CA LYS A 290 25.93 -3.65 -6.80
C LYS A 290 24.98 -2.56 -6.31
N ILE A 291 24.77 -2.52 -4.99
CA ILE A 291 23.84 -1.59 -4.35
C ILE A 291 24.49 -0.90 -3.15
N ASP A 292 23.99 0.27 -2.81
CA ASP A 292 24.49 1.11 -1.71
C ASP A 292 23.52 1.13 -0.52
N GLN A 293 22.22 0.88 -0.77
CA GLN A 293 21.20 0.93 0.26
C GLN A 293 20.13 -0.14 0.05
N VAL A 294 19.54 -0.57 1.17
CA VAL A 294 18.31 -1.39 1.19
C VAL A 294 17.29 -0.75 2.11
N VAL A 295 16.02 -0.73 1.69
CA VAL A 295 14.89 -0.30 2.51
C VAL A 295 13.87 -1.42 2.57
N ILE A 296 13.56 -1.91 3.77
CA ILE A 296 12.53 -2.92 4.05
C ILE A 296 11.43 -2.27 4.89
N GLY A 297 10.21 -2.25 4.38
CA GLY A 297 9.08 -1.62 5.07
C GLY A 297 8.12 -0.95 4.12
N SER A 298 7.61 0.21 4.53
CA SER A 298 6.58 1.02 3.87
C SER A 298 5.16 0.43 3.99
N CYS A 299 4.17 1.11 3.42
CA CYS A 299 2.78 0.64 3.40
C CYS A 299 2.59 -0.68 2.64
N THR A 300 3.52 -1.01 1.72
CA THR A 300 3.53 -2.27 0.98
C THR A 300 4.01 -3.46 1.80
N ASN A 301 5.20 -3.35 2.41
CA ASN A 301 5.91 -4.50 3.00
C ASN A 301 6.54 -4.20 4.38
N GLY A 302 5.80 -3.50 5.25
CA GLY A 302 6.19 -3.25 6.64
C GLY A 302 5.37 -4.03 7.67
N ARG A 303 4.57 -5.03 7.23
CA ARG A 303 3.76 -5.87 8.11
C ARG A 303 4.58 -6.94 8.80
N LEU A 304 4.04 -7.54 9.85
CA LEU A 304 4.77 -8.52 10.67
C LEU A 304 5.31 -9.70 9.84
N GLU A 305 4.55 -10.19 8.87
CA GLU A 305 4.95 -11.27 7.97
C GLU A 305 6.15 -10.88 7.09
N ASP A 306 6.16 -9.64 6.55
CA ASP A 306 7.28 -9.10 5.78
C ASP A 306 8.56 -9.04 6.63
N LEU A 307 8.43 -8.58 7.87
CA LEU A 307 9.53 -8.49 8.82
C LEU A 307 10.03 -9.89 9.21
N ALA A 308 9.12 -10.87 9.39
CA ALA A 308 9.48 -12.25 9.68
C ALA A 308 10.27 -12.90 8.54
N ILE A 309 9.86 -12.65 7.28
CA ILE A 309 10.59 -13.12 6.09
C ILE A 309 12.01 -12.54 6.07
N ALA A 310 12.15 -11.23 6.26
CA ALA A 310 13.44 -10.56 6.27
C ALA A 310 14.33 -11.04 7.45
N ALA A 311 13.77 -11.12 8.68
CA ALA A 311 14.50 -11.54 9.87
C ALA A 311 15.04 -12.97 9.75
N ARG A 312 14.24 -13.89 9.15
CA ARG A 312 14.69 -15.28 8.88
C ARG A 312 15.96 -15.31 8.02
N ILE A 313 16.06 -14.40 7.02
CA ILE A 313 17.21 -14.33 6.12
C ILE A 313 18.40 -13.65 6.79
N PHE A 314 18.17 -12.61 7.61
CA PHE A 314 19.24 -11.93 8.35
C PHE A 314 19.83 -12.75 9.50
N LYS A 315 19.10 -13.76 10.00
CA LYS A 315 19.52 -14.54 11.17
C LYS A 315 20.89 -15.20 10.96
N GLY A 316 21.88 -14.78 11.76
CA GLY A 316 23.28 -15.25 11.67
C GLY A 316 24.12 -14.58 10.60
N HIS A 317 23.57 -13.61 9.88
CA HIS A 317 24.27 -12.87 8.84
C HIS A 317 24.42 -11.38 9.19
N LYS A 318 25.31 -10.70 8.50
CA LYS A 318 25.52 -9.26 8.64
C LYS A 318 25.22 -8.56 7.31
N VAL A 319 24.76 -7.32 7.39
CA VAL A 319 24.66 -6.42 6.23
C VAL A 319 26.05 -6.23 5.64
N HIS A 320 26.16 -6.24 4.32
CA HIS A 320 27.41 -6.01 3.60
C HIS A 320 28.04 -4.66 4.02
N PRO A 321 29.36 -4.58 4.23
CA PRO A 321 30.02 -3.36 4.76
C PRO A 321 29.74 -2.08 3.95
N ASN A 322 29.48 -2.21 2.66
CA ASN A 322 29.22 -1.07 1.77
C ASN A 322 27.72 -0.79 1.59
N VAL A 323 26.84 -1.40 2.38
CA VAL A 323 25.38 -1.23 2.25
C VAL A 323 24.78 -0.68 3.53
N ARG A 324 23.92 0.31 3.41
CA ARG A 324 23.04 0.76 4.48
C ARG A 324 21.72 0.01 4.40
N CYS A 325 21.28 -0.64 5.46
CA CYS A 325 19.98 -1.31 5.51
C CYS A 325 19.06 -0.61 6.50
N ILE A 326 17.89 -0.19 6.05
CA ILE A 326 16.86 0.47 6.87
C ILE A 326 15.66 -0.44 6.94
N VAL A 327 15.14 -0.70 8.16
CA VAL A 327 13.94 -1.50 8.41
C VAL A 327 12.89 -0.61 9.09
N ILE A 328 11.68 -0.61 8.54
CA ILE A 328 10.58 0.25 9.01
C ILE A 328 9.34 -0.60 9.28
N PRO A 329 9.08 -1.00 10.54
CA PRO A 329 7.81 -1.61 10.93
C PRO A 329 6.65 -0.66 10.65
N ALA A 330 5.52 -1.17 10.10
CA ALA A 330 4.48 -0.29 9.59
C ALA A 330 3.64 0.39 10.69
N THR A 331 3.52 -0.20 11.88
CA THR A 331 2.74 0.38 13.00
C THR A 331 3.44 0.13 14.34
N PRO A 332 3.09 0.89 15.41
CA PRO A 332 3.60 0.60 16.75
C PRO A 332 3.26 -0.81 17.24
N THR A 333 2.09 -1.33 16.90
CA THR A 333 1.68 -2.70 17.24
C THR A 333 2.58 -3.74 16.56
N ILE A 334 2.83 -3.57 15.26
CA ILE A 334 3.73 -4.43 14.49
C ILE A 334 5.16 -4.32 15.03
N TYR A 335 5.61 -3.11 15.37
CA TYR A 335 6.94 -2.91 15.97
C TYR A 335 7.09 -3.71 17.27
N LEU A 336 6.09 -3.61 18.16
CA LEU A 336 6.09 -4.34 19.43
C LEU A 336 6.03 -5.86 19.22
N GLN A 337 5.20 -6.34 18.30
CA GLN A 337 5.14 -7.75 17.94
C GLN A 337 6.48 -8.27 17.38
N ALA A 338 7.11 -7.50 16.48
CA ALA A 338 8.43 -7.83 15.93
C ALA A 338 9.52 -7.84 17.00
N MET A 339 9.44 -6.96 17.99
CA MET A 339 10.35 -6.93 19.14
C MET A 339 10.17 -8.18 19.99
N HIS A 340 8.95 -8.54 20.33
CA HIS A 340 8.66 -9.75 21.13
C HIS A 340 9.04 -11.05 20.39
N ALA A 341 8.96 -11.05 19.06
CA ALA A 341 9.39 -12.17 18.23
C ALA A 341 10.93 -12.25 18.01
N GLY A 342 11.71 -11.29 18.54
CA GLY A 342 13.16 -11.22 18.38
C GLY A 342 13.61 -10.72 17.01
N PHE A 343 12.70 -10.22 16.15
CA PHE A 343 13.07 -9.73 14.81
C PHE A 343 13.86 -8.44 14.88
N ILE A 344 13.49 -7.54 15.79
CA ILE A 344 14.20 -6.25 15.98
C ILE A 344 15.64 -6.51 16.43
N GLU A 345 15.84 -7.42 17.39
CA GLU A 345 17.19 -7.84 17.81
C GLU A 345 17.99 -8.39 16.63
N THR A 346 17.40 -9.29 15.84
CA THR A 346 18.02 -9.85 14.64
C THR A 346 18.46 -8.76 13.64
N PHE A 347 17.61 -7.75 13.40
CA PHE A 347 17.97 -6.65 12.49
C PHE A 347 19.11 -5.81 13.02
N ILE A 348 19.10 -5.48 14.31
CA ILE A 348 20.17 -4.69 14.96
C ILE A 348 21.47 -5.48 14.93
N ASP A 349 21.44 -6.77 15.29
CA ASP A 349 22.58 -7.64 15.22
C ASP A 349 23.15 -7.77 13.81
N ALA A 350 22.28 -7.80 12.80
CA ALA A 350 22.71 -7.81 11.41
C ALA A 350 23.37 -6.49 10.95
N GLY A 351 23.17 -5.40 11.69
CA GLY A 351 23.67 -4.06 11.34
C GLY A 351 22.66 -3.21 10.58
N CYS A 352 21.36 -3.52 10.68
CA CYS A 352 20.31 -2.68 10.13
C CYS A 352 19.98 -1.49 11.05
N ALA A 353 19.60 -0.36 10.46
CA ALA A 353 18.97 0.75 11.17
C ALA A 353 17.46 0.51 11.25
N VAL A 354 16.94 0.24 12.44
CA VAL A 354 15.50 0.06 12.65
C VAL A 354 14.86 1.41 13.02
N SER A 355 13.85 1.81 12.28
CA SER A 355 13.15 3.09 12.45
C SER A 355 11.82 2.93 13.17
N THR A 356 11.30 4.06 13.68
CA THR A 356 9.89 4.18 14.06
C THR A 356 8.99 4.03 12.83
N PRO A 357 7.70 3.65 13.00
CA PRO A 357 6.74 3.65 11.90
C PRO A 357 6.63 5.02 11.23
N THR A 358 6.94 5.07 9.94
CA THR A 358 6.85 6.25 9.09
C THR A 358 6.88 5.85 7.63
N CYS A 359 6.37 6.69 6.73
CA CYS A 359 6.52 6.48 5.29
C CYS A 359 8.00 6.50 4.84
N GLY A 360 8.89 7.12 5.63
CA GLY A 360 10.34 7.08 5.45
C GLY A 360 10.82 7.66 4.13
N PRO A 361 11.78 6.99 3.47
CA PRO A 361 12.35 7.45 2.22
C PRO A 361 11.44 7.26 1.00
N CYS A 362 10.29 6.60 1.13
CA CYS A 362 9.42 6.23 0.01
C CYS A 362 9.08 7.39 -0.94
N LEU A 363 8.93 8.60 -0.39
CA LEU A 363 8.65 9.82 -1.18
C LEU A 363 9.85 10.78 -1.28
N GLY A 364 11.02 10.40 -0.75
CA GLY A 364 12.20 11.27 -0.72
C GLY A 364 12.08 12.46 0.23
N GLY A 365 11.13 12.43 1.14
CA GLY A 365 10.78 13.58 1.99
C GLY A 365 11.24 13.49 3.43
N TYR A 366 11.77 12.35 3.87
CA TYR A 366 12.14 12.13 5.26
C TYR A 366 13.53 11.51 5.38
N MET A 367 13.72 10.42 6.12
CA MET A 367 15.04 9.76 6.32
C MET A 367 15.40 8.79 5.18
N GLY A 368 16.67 8.35 5.12
CA GLY A 368 17.10 7.29 4.20
C GLY A 368 17.15 7.73 2.73
N ILE A 369 17.34 9.01 2.49
CA ILE A 369 17.45 9.57 1.14
C ILE A 369 18.81 9.15 0.53
N LEU A 370 18.79 8.84 -0.77
CA LEU A 370 19.97 8.49 -1.55
C LEU A 370 20.78 9.73 -1.94
N SER A 371 22.06 9.53 -2.17
CA SER A 371 22.95 10.50 -2.79
C SER A 371 23.08 10.26 -4.29
N ASN A 372 23.80 11.13 -5.00
CA ASN A 372 24.06 11.04 -6.43
C ASN A 372 24.65 9.67 -6.82
N GLY A 373 24.08 9.04 -7.84
CA GLY A 373 24.52 7.78 -8.39
C GLY A 373 24.30 6.54 -7.51
N GLU A 374 23.75 6.69 -6.29
CA GLU A 374 23.49 5.56 -5.40
C GLU A 374 22.33 4.69 -5.87
N LYS A 375 22.44 3.38 -5.60
CA LYS A 375 21.47 2.34 -5.96
C LYS A 375 20.84 1.72 -4.72
N CYS A 376 19.51 1.65 -4.71
CA CYS A 376 18.74 1.09 -3.59
C CYS A 376 17.87 -0.07 -4.04
N VAL A 377 17.89 -1.19 -3.33
CA VAL A 377 16.81 -2.18 -3.38
C VAL A 377 15.79 -1.84 -2.33
N SER A 378 14.52 -1.71 -2.73
CA SER A 378 13.47 -1.23 -1.85
C SER A 378 12.19 -2.04 -1.95
N THR A 379 11.56 -2.28 -0.81
CA THR A 379 10.22 -2.86 -0.75
C THR A 379 9.10 -1.80 -0.83
N THR A 380 9.44 -0.54 -1.07
CA THR A 380 8.48 0.54 -1.34
C THR A 380 7.74 0.30 -2.66
N ASN A 381 6.85 1.19 -3.05
CA ASN A 381 5.94 0.98 -4.18
C ASN A 381 6.33 1.70 -5.46
N ARG A 382 7.24 2.71 -5.42
CA ARG A 382 7.62 3.55 -6.58
C ARG A 382 9.11 3.67 -6.72
N ASN A 383 9.56 3.66 -7.99
CA ASN A 383 10.97 3.85 -8.37
C ASN A 383 11.17 4.92 -9.44
N PHE A 384 10.27 5.92 -9.47
CA PHE A 384 10.34 7.03 -10.42
C PHE A 384 11.61 7.86 -10.25
N ILE A 385 12.02 8.56 -11.31
CA ILE A 385 13.16 9.49 -11.28
C ILE A 385 13.03 10.48 -10.12
N GLY A 386 14.07 10.59 -9.30
CA GLY A 386 14.11 11.51 -8.17
C GLY A 386 13.21 11.12 -6.98
N ARG A 387 12.62 9.92 -6.97
CA ARG A 387 11.64 9.52 -5.95
C ARG A 387 12.22 9.40 -4.54
N MET A 388 13.46 8.92 -4.41
CA MET A 388 14.11 8.67 -3.11
C MET A 388 15.41 9.46 -2.93
N GLY A 389 15.68 10.42 -3.82
CA GLY A 389 16.92 11.19 -3.81
C GLY A 389 17.09 11.98 -5.11
N PRO A 390 18.35 12.27 -5.52
CA PRO A 390 18.66 12.93 -6.78
C PRO A 390 18.18 12.13 -8.00
N THR A 391 18.04 12.82 -9.12
CA THR A 391 17.49 12.24 -10.37
C THR A 391 18.36 11.15 -11.00
N ASP A 392 19.63 11.07 -10.62
CA ASP A 392 20.60 10.05 -11.04
C ASP A 392 20.71 8.87 -10.06
N SER A 393 19.94 8.88 -8.96
CA SER A 393 19.81 7.72 -8.08
C SER A 393 18.86 6.68 -8.68
N GLU A 394 19.13 5.42 -8.38
CA GLU A 394 18.39 4.28 -8.93
C GLU A 394 17.70 3.49 -7.83
N ILE A 395 16.40 3.23 -8.00
CA ILE A 395 15.61 2.41 -7.07
C ILE A 395 15.15 1.14 -7.79
N TYR A 396 15.46 -0.01 -7.19
CA TYR A 396 15.06 -1.35 -7.64
C TYR A 396 13.99 -1.88 -6.69
N LEU A 397 12.76 -2.08 -7.19
CA LEU A 397 11.66 -2.59 -6.35
C LEU A 397 11.71 -4.11 -6.27
N ALA A 398 11.63 -4.65 -5.07
CA ALA A 398 11.63 -6.10 -4.84
C ALA A 398 10.88 -6.48 -3.56
N GLY A 399 10.62 -7.77 -3.37
CA GLY A 399 10.04 -8.30 -2.15
C GLY A 399 11.02 -8.30 -0.97
N PRO A 400 10.53 -8.47 0.27
CA PRO A 400 11.36 -8.43 1.48
C PRO A 400 12.44 -9.51 1.50
N GLN A 401 12.20 -10.67 0.89
CA GLN A 401 13.15 -11.76 0.78
C GLN A 401 14.35 -11.38 -0.11
N VAL A 402 14.09 -10.75 -1.25
CA VAL A 402 15.14 -10.26 -2.16
C VAL A 402 15.89 -9.10 -1.53
N ALA A 403 15.19 -8.18 -0.89
CA ALA A 403 15.79 -7.03 -0.21
C ALA A 403 16.77 -7.46 0.89
N ALA A 404 16.36 -8.41 1.75
CA ALA A 404 17.22 -8.93 2.81
C ALA A 404 18.46 -9.65 2.25
N ALA A 405 18.30 -10.53 1.25
CA ALA A 405 19.43 -11.21 0.61
C ALA A 405 20.39 -10.21 -0.06
N SER A 406 19.86 -9.19 -0.70
CA SER A 406 20.64 -8.14 -1.35
C SER A 406 21.44 -7.30 -0.35
N ALA A 407 20.85 -7.01 0.81
CA ALA A 407 21.57 -6.29 1.89
C ALA A 407 22.79 -7.07 2.41
N ILE A 408 22.67 -8.39 2.52
CA ILE A 408 23.77 -9.26 2.99
C ILE A 408 24.86 -9.37 1.92
N LEU A 409 24.50 -9.50 0.65
CA LEU A 409 25.44 -9.78 -0.44
C LEU A 409 25.98 -8.51 -1.13
N GLY A 410 25.45 -7.33 -0.84
CA GLY A 410 25.88 -6.06 -1.44
C GLY A 410 25.51 -5.90 -2.91
N ARG A 411 24.61 -6.75 -3.41
CA ARG A 411 24.13 -6.77 -4.80
C ARG A 411 22.70 -7.32 -4.87
N ILE A 412 22.01 -7.11 -5.95
CA ILE A 412 20.70 -7.76 -6.16
C ILE A 412 20.88 -9.28 -6.14
N ALA A 413 20.17 -9.96 -5.23
CA ALA A 413 20.30 -11.39 -5.00
C ALA A 413 19.02 -12.02 -4.44
N VAL A 414 18.92 -13.34 -4.56
CA VAL A 414 17.81 -14.15 -3.98
C VAL A 414 18.29 -14.90 -2.72
N PRO A 415 17.38 -15.29 -1.80
CA PRO A 415 17.75 -15.93 -0.53
C PRO A 415 18.66 -17.15 -0.66
N LYS A 416 18.46 -17.98 -1.68
CA LYS A 416 19.27 -19.19 -1.93
C LYS A 416 20.74 -18.92 -2.18
N GLU A 417 21.14 -17.68 -2.44
CA GLU A 417 22.52 -17.27 -2.64
C GLU A 417 23.23 -16.91 -1.31
N VAL A 418 22.47 -16.64 -0.25
CA VAL A 418 22.97 -16.42 1.10
C VAL A 418 23.37 -17.77 1.69
N LYS A 419 24.65 -17.92 2.08
CA LYS A 419 25.24 -19.18 2.57
C LYS A 419 25.58 -19.10 4.06
#